data_698024bf6232ad59ead4f73a581694f6
#
_entry.id   698024bf6232ad59ead4f73a581694f6
#
_cell.length_a   1.000
_cell.length_b   1.000
_cell.length_c   1.000
_cell.angle_alpha   90.00
_cell.angle_beta   90.00
_cell.angle_gamma   90.00
#
_symmetry.space_group_name_H-M   'P 1'
#
loop_
_entity.id
_entity.type
_entity.pdbx_description
1 polymer ?
#
loop_
_entity_poly.entity_id
_entity_poly.type
_entity_poly.pdbx_seq_one_letter_code
_entity_poly.pdbx_strand_id
1 'polypeptide(L)'
;TGEHYGTVFKYVTNILYDQYGQRTRIDYGNGTFTEYNYDPARRWLDSIKTENKWGQNFQNIRYSFDAVGNVLGYENDCLDSVSGNYKTKQTYSYDSLYQLIKVSGETVYNPYRSSVPEFMSNYSQMFEFDSDGLGNMTSKVSTETVKPQKAIGDNLNYRFDYEYDGNFAHRLKRAGERYYKYDANGNVVCEQ
;
A
#
# COMPACT_ATOMS: atom_id res chain seq x y z
N THR A 1 -25.37 10.93 -0.87
CA THR A 1 -25.73 12.12 -1.66
C THR A 1 -25.00 13.33 -1.10
N GLY A 2 -24.63 14.25 -1.95
CA GLY A 2 -24.10 15.56 -1.61
C GLY A 2 -24.95 16.66 -2.29
N GLU A 3 -24.77 17.89 -1.83
CA GLU A 3 -25.39 19.07 -2.42
C GLU A 3 -24.32 20.11 -2.71
N HIS A 4 -24.41 20.73 -3.91
CA HIS A 4 -23.53 21.82 -4.32
C HIS A 4 -24.37 22.82 -5.13
N TYR A 5 -24.42 24.05 -4.68
CA TYR A 5 -25.25 25.11 -5.25
C TYR A 5 -26.73 24.71 -5.52
N GLY A 6 -27.35 24.04 -4.52
CA GLY A 6 -28.75 23.59 -4.62
C GLY A 6 -28.97 22.36 -5.53
N THR A 7 -27.93 21.82 -6.12
CA THR A 7 -28.03 20.61 -6.94
C THR A 7 -27.62 19.40 -6.12
N VAL A 8 -28.55 18.45 -5.94
CA VAL A 8 -28.29 17.19 -5.26
C VAL A 8 -27.65 16.21 -6.23
N PHE A 9 -26.53 15.61 -5.81
CA PHE A 9 -25.86 14.57 -6.58
C PHE A 9 -25.60 13.32 -5.70
N LYS A 10 -25.50 12.16 -6.35
CA LYS A 10 -25.18 10.90 -5.69
C LYS A 10 -23.70 10.58 -5.85
N TYR A 11 -22.99 10.34 -4.77
CA TYR A 11 -21.61 9.82 -4.84
C TYR A 11 -21.59 8.37 -5.32
N VAL A 12 -22.50 7.55 -4.78
CA VAL A 12 -22.69 6.15 -5.15
C VAL A 12 -24.11 5.98 -5.64
N THR A 13 -24.27 5.36 -6.80
CA THR A 13 -25.57 5.12 -7.42
C THR A 13 -26.06 3.70 -7.21
N ASN A 14 -25.12 2.73 -7.14
CA ASN A 14 -25.45 1.32 -6.95
C ASN A 14 -24.30 0.56 -6.27
N ILE A 15 -24.61 -0.50 -5.52
CA ILE A 15 -23.65 -1.46 -4.98
C ILE A 15 -24.22 -2.86 -5.17
N LEU A 16 -23.45 -3.73 -5.81
CA LEU A 16 -23.78 -5.13 -5.99
C LEU A 16 -22.98 -6.01 -5.07
N TYR A 17 -23.60 -7.09 -4.61
CA TYR A 17 -23.02 -8.10 -3.75
C TYR A 17 -23.23 -9.49 -4.34
N ASP A 18 -22.33 -10.40 -4.03
CA ASP A 18 -22.52 -11.82 -4.31
C ASP A 18 -23.39 -12.51 -3.23
N GLN A 19 -23.61 -13.81 -3.40
CA GLN A 19 -24.40 -14.63 -2.47
C GLN A 19 -23.79 -14.77 -1.07
N TYR A 20 -22.51 -14.37 -0.90
CA TYR A 20 -21.78 -14.42 0.38
C TYR A 20 -21.68 -13.05 1.05
N GLY A 21 -22.31 -12.03 0.47
CA GLY A 21 -22.26 -10.65 0.96
C GLY A 21 -20.98 -9.90 0.62
N GLN A 22 -20.13 -10.44 -0.26
CA GLN A 22 -18.95 -9.74 -0.75
C GLN A 22 -19.36 -8.78 -1.86
N ARG A 23 -18.84 -7.56 -1.80
CA ARG A 23 -19.13 -6.51 -2.78
C ARG A 23 -18.47 -6.83 -4.11
N THR A 24 -19.25 -6.95 -5.18
CA THR A 24 -18.76 -7.28 -6.52
C THR A 24 -18.65 -6.04 -7.41
N ARG A 25 -19.46 -5.00 -7.17
CA ARG A 25 -19.43 -3.76 -7.96
C ARG A 25 -19.92 -2.56 -7.18
N ILE A 26 -19.33 -1.41 -7.45
CA ILE A 26 -19.85 -0.09 -7.06
C ILE A 26 -19.95 0.76 -8.31
N ASP A 27 -21.11 1.37 -8.55
CA ASP A 27 -21.31 2.41 -9.56
C ASP A 27 -21.32 3.78 -8.88
N TYR A 28 -20.54 4.73 -9.42
CA TYR A 28 -20.42 6.07 -8.87
C TYR A 28 -21.19 7.09 -9.70
N GLY A 29 -21.59 8.17 -9.06
CA GLY A 29 -22.38 9.24 -9.69
C GLY A 29 -21.66 10.02 -10.79
N ASN A 30 -20.34 9.92 -10.86
CA ASN A 30 -19.51 10.51 -11.92
C ASN A 30 -19.38 9.62 -13.18
N GLY A 31 -20.06 8.47 -13.22
CA GLY A 31 -20.03 7.54 -14.34
C GLY A 31 -18.82 6.58 -14.35
N THR A 32 -18.05 6.53 -13.26
CA THR A 32 -17.07 5.50 -13.04
C THR A 32 -17.67 4.32 -12.29
N PHE A 33 -17.02 3.16 -12.34
CA PHE A 33 -17.41 2.01 -11.53
C PHE A 33 -16.17 1.21 -11.11
N THR A 34 -16.31 0.50 -9.99
CA THR A 34 -15.27 -0.42 -9.49
C THR A 34 -15.83 -1.83 -9.42
N GLU A 35 -15.11 -2.77 -9.98
CA GLU A 35 -15.38 -4.21 -9.91
C GLU A 35 -14.40 -4.91 -8.99
N TYR A 36 -14.90 -5.89 -8.25
CA TYR A 36 -14.14 -6.71 -7.30
C TYR A 36 -14.32 -8.16 -7.69
N ASN A 37 -13.23 -8.86 -7.91
CA ASN A 37 -13.22 -10.29 -8.18
C ASN A 37 -12.58 -11.04 -7.02
N TYR A 38 -13.12 -12.20 -6.71
CA TYR A 38 -12.68 -13.03 -5.60
C TYR A 38 -12.34 -14.45 -6.08
N ASP A 39 -11.32 -15.04 -5.48
CA ASP A 39 -11.04 -16.47 -5.65
C ASP A 39 -12.28 -17.28 -5.26
N PRO A 40 -12.80 -18.15 -6.14
CA PRO A 40 -14.06 -18.84 -5.89
C PRO A 40 -14.00 -19.84 -4.75
N ALA A 41 -12.81 -20.40 -4.44
CA ALA A 41 -12.64 -21.41 -3.40
C ALA A 41 -12.32 -20.79 -2.03
N ARG A 42 -11.40 -19.79 -2.02
CA ARG A 42 -10.89 -19.18 -0.79
C ARG A 42 -11.58 -17.88 -0.42
N ARG A 43 -12.29 -17.28 -1.37
CA ARG A 43 -13.00 -16.01 -1.20
C ARG A 43 -12.08 -14.81 -0.94
N TRP A 44 -10.80 -14.95 -1.26
CA TRP A 44 -9.84 -13.85 -1.18
C TRP A 44 -10.03 -12.90 -2.35
N LEU A 45 -9.75 -11.62 -2.12
CA LEU A 45 -9.84 -10.59 -3.15
C LEU A 45 -8.73 -10.79 -4.17
N ASP A 46 -9.09 -11.24 -5.38
CA ASP A 46 -8.15 -11.50 -6.48
C ASP A 46 -7.80 -10.21 -7.21
N SER A 47 -8.80 -9.41 -7.55
CA SER A 47 -8.57 -8.18 -8.29
C SER A 47 -9.59 -7.08 -7.99
N ILE A 48 -9.14 -5.82 -8.21
CA ILE A 48 -9.96 -4.60 -8.19
C ILE A 48 -9.71 -3.85 -9.48
N LYS A 49 -10.77 -3.55 -10.22
CA LYS A 49 -10.70 -2.73 -11.42
C LYS A 49 -11.62 -1.54 -11.32
N THR A 50 -11.10 -0.33 -11.56
CA THR A 50 -11.91 0.89 -11.64
C THR A 50 -11.77 1.50 -13.02
N GLU A 51 -12.88 1.70 -13.69
CA GLU A 51 -12.91 2.30 -15.03
C GLU A 51 -14.18 3.16 -15.23
N ASN A 52 -14.17 3.94 -16.29
CA ASN A 52 -15.37 4.61 -16.75
C ASN A 52 -16.03 3.87 -17.93
N LYS A 53 -17.20 4.32 -18.34
CA LYS A 53 -17.97 3.72 -19.44
C LYS A 53 -17.26 3.74 -20.81
N TRP A 54 -16.17 4.48 -20.95
CA TRP A 54 -15.36 4.55 -22.19
C TRP A 54 -14.14 3.63 -22.13
N GLY A 55 -14.01 2.80 -21.07
CA GLY A 55 -12.89 1.86 -20.92
C GLY A 55 -11.59 2.50 -20.41
N GLN A 56 -11.66 3.73 -19.91
CA GLN A 56 -10.52 4.40 -19.32
C GLN A 56 -10.29 3.82 -17.91
N ASN A 57 -9.14 3.23 -17.69
CA ASN A 57 -8.76 2.62 -16.42
C ASN A 57 -8.14 3.65 -15.47
N PHE A 58 -8.60 3.64 -14.20
CA PHE A 58 -8.05 4.42 -13.10
C PHE A 58 -7.32 3.54 -12.09
N GLN A 59 -7.68 2.26 -12.04
CA GLN A 59 -7.09 1.27 -11.15
C GLN A 59 -7.30 -0.12 -11.76
N ASN A 60 -6.27 -0.95 -11.74
CA ASN A 60 -6.35 -2.35 -12.17
C ASN A 60 -5.37 -3.18 -11.33
N ILE A 61 -5.78 -3.47 -10.10
CA ILE A 61 -4.97 -4.18 -9.11
C ILE A 61 -5.25 -5.67 -9.21
N ARG A 62 -4.19 -6.47 -9.16
CA ARG A 62 -4.23 -7.92 -8.97
C ARG A 62 -3.36 -8.29 -7.77
N TYR A 63 -3.88 -9.14 -6.92
CA TYR A 63 -3.20 -9.64 -5.73
C TYR A 63 -2.67 -11.05 -5.95
N SER A 64 -1.60 -11.39 -5.25
CA SER A 64 -1.11 -12.75 -5.13
C SER A 64 -1.00 -13.14 -3.65
N PHE A 65 -1.28 -14.41 -3.35
CA PHE A 65 -1.31 -14.93 -1.99
C PHE A 65 -0.51 -16.22 -1.89
N ASP A 66 -0.02 -16.51 -0.70
CA ASP A 66 0.48 -17.84 -0.37
C ASP A 66 -0.66 -18.81 -0.03
N ALA A 67 -0.29 -20.05 0.36
CA ALA A 67 -1.27 -21.09 0.69
C ALA A 67 -2.10 -20.79 1.95
N VAL A 68 -1.62 -19.95 2.85
CA VAL A 68 -2.26 -19.62 4.14
C VAL A 68 -2.96 -18.25 4.14
N GLY A 69 -2.83 -17.47 3.05
CA GLY A 69 -3.53 -16.21 2.86
C GLY A 69 -2.70 -14.96 3.08
N ASN A 70 -1.38 -15.07 3.28
CA ASN A 70 -0.54 -13.89 3.28
C ASN A 70 -0.48 -13.30 1.88
N VAL A 71 -0.54 -11.99 1.77
CA VAL A 71 -0.39 -11.28 0.49
C VAL A 71 1.07 -11.34 0.07
N LEU A 72 1.38 -12.03 -1.02
CA LEU A 72 2.74 -12.10 -1.59
C LEU A 72 3.07 -10.87 -2.44
N GLY A 73 2.08 -10.12 -2.85
CA GLY A 73 2.25 -8.90 -3.60
C GLY A 73 1.00 -8.44 -4.32
N TYR A 74 1.13 -7.29 -4.97
CA TYR A 74 0.13 -6.80 -5.91
C TYR A 74 0.80 -6.13 -7.11
N GLU A 75 0.07 -6.08 -8.21
CA GLU A 75 0.39 -5.32 -9.40
C GLU A 75 -0.81 -4.43 -9.76
N ASN A 76 -0.58 -3.13 -9.92
CA ASN A 76 -1.54 -2.17 -10.45
C ASN A 76 -1.07 -1.71 -11.82
N ASP A 77 -1.75 -2.13 -12.86
CA ASP A 77 -1.40 -1.83 -14.26
C ASP A 77 -2.51 -1.00 -14.90
N CYS A 78 -2.39 0.32 -14.81
CA CYS A 78 -3.33 1.27 -15.38
C CYS A 78 -2.84 1.76 -16.74
N LEU A 79 -3.55 1.37 -17.77
CA LEU A 79 -3.40 1.90 -19.11
C LEU A 79 -4.41 3.02 -19.30
N ASP A 80 -4.01 4.25 -19.04
CA ASP A 80 -4.81 5.43 -19.35
C ASP A 80 -4.47 5.95 -20.75
N SER A 81 -5.49 6.06 -21.60
CA SER A 81 -5.32 6.59 -22.95
C SER A 81 -5.02 8.09 -23.00
N VAL A 82 -5.39 8.83 -21.94
CA VAL A 82 -5.24 10.29 -21.86
C VAL A 82 -3.99 10.68 -21.09
N SER A 83 -3.76 10.05 -19.91
CA SER A 83 -2.68 10.40 -18.98
C SER A 83 -1.43 9.52 -19.11
N GLY A 84 -1.45 8.53 -20.03
CA GLY A 84 -0.35 7.59 -20.20
C GLY A 84 -0.46 6.33 -19.33
N ASN A 85 0.61 5.59 -19.25
CA ASN A 85 0.69 4.33 -18.53
C ASN A 85 1.26 4.55 -17.13
N TYR A 86 0.57 4.01 -16.14
CA TYR A 86 1.05 3.93 -14.77
C TYR A 86 1.06 2.47 -14.34
N LYS A 87 2.20 2.01 -13.83
CA LYS A 87 2.36 0.66 -13.30
C LYS A 87 3.06 0.69 -11.96
N THR A 88 2.49 0.01 -10.98
CA THR A 88 3.13 -0.24 -9.70
C THR A 88 3.08 -1.72 -9.39
N LYS A 89 4.19 -2.27 -8.94
CA LYS A 89 4.29 -3.65 -8.48
C LYS A 89 4.95 -3.66 -7.11
N GLN A 90 4.39 -4.44 -6.19
CA GLN A 90 5.02 -4.73 -4.90
C GLN A 90 5.06 -6.22 -4.64
N THR A 91 6.11 -6.67 -3.96
CA THR A 91 6.26 -8.04 -3.47
C THR A 91 6.62 -8.03 -2.00
N TYR A 92 6.13 -9.02 -1.28
CA TYR A 92 6.25 -9.14 0.16
C TYR A 92 6.89 -10.47 0.53
N SER A 93 7.73 -10.46 1.57
CA SER A 93 8.31 -11.67 2.15
C SER A 93 8.05 -11.70 3.64
N TYR A 94 7.78 -12.88 4.16
CA TYR A 94 7.44 -13.11 5.55
C TYR A 94 8.41 -14.12 6.17
N ASP A 95 8.58 -14.04 7.47
CA ASP A 95 9.29 -15.06 8.25
C ASP A 95 8.36 -16.24 8.62
N SER A 96 8.87 -17.15 9.43
CA SER A 96 8.10 -18.33 9.90
C SER A 96 6.99 -17.97 10.89
N LEU A 97 6.99 -16.77 11.45
CA LEU A 97 5.95 -16.23 12.34
C LEU A 97 4.94 -15.33 11.59
N TYR A 98 5.01 -15.32 10.25
CA TYR A 98 4.21 -14.45 9.38
C TYR A 98 4.44 -12.95 9.59
N GLN A 99 5.59 -12.55 10.13
CA GLN A 99 5.98 -11.15 10.21
C GLN A 99 6.51 -10.70 8.85
N LEU A 100 6.11 -9.54 8.40
CA LEU A 100 6.58 -8.95 7.15
C LEU A 100 8.05 -8.51 7.31
N ILE A 101 8.98 -9.21 6.64
CA ILE A 101 10.43 -8.94 6.74
C ILE A 101 10.99 -8.17 5.55
N LYS A 102 10.28 -8.17 4.40
CA LYS A 102 10.75 -7.45 3.22
C LYS A 102 9.59 -6.99 2.35
N VAL A 103 9.71 -5.77 1.85
CA VAL A 103 8.90 -5.21 0.76
C VAL A 103 9.86 -4.82 -0.36
N SER A 104 9.55 -5.20 -1.60
CA SER A 104 10.23 -4.68 -2.78
C SER A 104 9.20 -4.13 -3.74
N GLY A 105 9.46 -2.99 -4.35
CA GLY A 105 8.51 -2.35 -5.23
C GLY A 105 9.15 -1.68 -6.43
N GLU A 106 8.37 -1.59 -7.49
CA GLU A 106 8.68 -0.86 -8.70
C GLU A 106 7.48 0.02 -9.06
N THR A 107 7.75 1.27 -9.42
CA THR A 107 6.76 2.19 -9.99
C THR A 107 7.29 2.72 -11.30
N VAL A 108 6.46 2.66 -12.35
CA VAL A 108 6.76 3.18 -13.69
C VAL A 108 5.65 4.13 -14.08
N TYR A 109 6.02 5.31 -14.55
CA TYR A 109 5.09 6.29 -15.12
C TYR A 109 5.55 6.70 -16.51
N ASN A 110 4.68 6.54 -17.49
CA ASN A 110 4.97 6.82 -18.90
C ASN A 110 3.79 7.54 -19.56
N PRO A 111 3.63 8.86 -19.32
CA PRO A 111 2.49 9.64 -19.82
C PRO A 111 2.43 9.70 -21.34
N TYR A 112 3.57 9.64 -22.01
CA TYR A 112 3.67 9.81 -23.46
C TYR A 112 3.77 8.48 -24.23
N ARG A 113 3.68 7.32 -23.54
CA ARG A 113 3.86 5.99 -24.15
C ARG A 113 5.15 5.86 -24.96
N SER A 114 6.18 6.59 -24.55
CA SER A 114 7.51 6.53 -25.16
C SER A 114 8.20 5.21 -24.80
N SER A 115 9.24 4.85 -25.56
CA SER A 115 10.08 3.68 -25.24
C SER A 115 10.87 3.85 -23.93
N VAL A 116 11.02 5.09 -23.46
CA VAL A 116 11.67 5.43 -22.18
C VAL A 116 10.63 6.03 -21.25
N PRO A 117 10.37 5.42 -20.07
CA PRO A 117 9.48 5.99 -19.07
C PRO A 117 9.95 7.37 -18.60
N GLU A 118 9.00 8.27 -18.32
CA GLU A 118 9.32 9.57 -17.73
C GLU A 118 9.83 9.43 -16.29
N PHE A 119 9.30 8.43 -15.58
CA PHE A 119 9.67 8.16 -14.20
C PHE A 119 9.70 6.67 -13.91
N MET A 120 10.73 6.24 -13.20
CA MET A 120 10.85 4.89 -12.63
C MET A 120 11.41 5.01 -11.21
N SER A 121 10.80 4.28 -10.28
CA SER A 121 11.32 4.09 -8.93
C SER A 121 11.38 2.61 -8.63
N ASN A 122 12.52 2.17 -8.08
CA ASN A 122 12.69 0.85 -7.50
C ASN A 122 13.05 1.03 -6.04
N TYR A 123 12.31 0.40 -5.13
CA TYR A 123 12.57 0.50 -3.71
C TYR A 123 12.53 -0.85 -3.00
N SER A 124 13.23 -0.93 -1.89
CA SER A 124 13.21 -2.07 -0.99
C SER A 124 13.17 -1.59 0.45
N GLN A 125 12.32 -2.22 1.25
CA GLN A 125 12.29 -2.05 2.70
C GLN A 125 12.55 -3.40 3.35
N MET A 126 13.39 -3.40 4.37
CA MET A 126 13.70 -4.58 5.18
C MET A 126 13.38 -4.28 6.63
N PHE A 127 12.81 -5.25 7.31
CA PHE A 127 12.40 -5.17 8.71
C PHE A 127 13.02 -6.34 9.46
N GLU A 128 13.62 -6.06 10.61
CA GLU A 128 14.16 -7.07 11.52
C GLU A 128 13.39 -7.00 12.83
N PHE A 129 13.16 -8.16 13.42
CA PHE A 129 12.44 -8.32 14.68
C PHE A 129 13.34 -8.98 15.71
N ASP A 130 13.00 -8.81 16.99
CA ASP A 130 13.74 -9.43 18.08
C ASP A 130 13.67 -10.96 18.00
N SER A 131 14.70 -11.60 18.51
CA SER A 131 14.82 -13.06 18.53
C SER A 131 14.20 -13.71 19.76
N ASP A 132 13.68 -12.91 20.70
CA ASP A 132 13.05 -13.40 21.94
C ASP A 132 11.58 -13.74 21.77
N GLY A 133 11.01 -13.49 20.58
CA GLY A 133 9.65 -13.84 20.21
C GLY A 133 8.60 -12.84 20.68
N LEU A 134 8.99 -11.67 21.19
CA LEU A 134 8.07 -10.60 21.56
C LEU A 134 7.49 -9.87 20.32
N GLY A 135 8.17 -9.98 19.16
CA GLY A 135 7.72 -9.38 17.89
C GLY A 135 8.02 -7.87 17.80
N ASN A 136 8.92 -7.36 18.62
CA ASN A 136 9.37 -5.99 18.53
C ASN A 136 10.28 -5.80 17.31
N MET A 137 10.03 -4.76 16.53
CA MET A 137 10.90 -4.40 15.40
C MET A 137 12.23 -3.85 15.93
N THR A 138 13.35 -4.41 15.51
CA THR A 138 14.69 -3.98 15.90
C THR A 138 15.35 -3.07 14.89
N SER A 139 15.04 -3.25 13.60
CA SER A 139 15.50 -2.33 12.56
C SER A 139 14.52 -2.20 11.40
N LYS A 140 14.57 -1.06 10.73
CA LYS A 140 13.92 -0.80 9.44
C LYS A 140 14.90 -0.10 8.52
N VAL A 141 15.17 -0.70 7.36
CA VAL A 141 16.02 -0.12 6.31
C VAL A 141 15.16 0.11 5.07
N SER A 142 15.25 1.30 4.50
CA SER A 142 14.62 1.65 3.23
C SER A 142 15.65 2.14 2.23
N THR A 143 15.57 1.64 1.01
CA THR A 143 16.41 2.06 -0.13
C THR A 143 15.55 2.31 -1.34
N GLU A 144 15.85 3.35 -2.10
CA GLU A 144 15.18 3.69 -3.34
C GLU A 144 16.16 4.15 -4.40
N THR A 145 15.89 3.78 -5.66
CA THR A 145 16.57 4.29 -6.84
C THR A 145 15.53 4.86 -7.81
N VAL A 146 15.68 6.14 -8.14
CA VAL A 146 14.76 6.87 -9.03
C VAL A 146 15.46 7.21 -10.34
N LYS A 147 14.75 7.06 -11.45
CA LYS A 147 15.21 7.44 -12.81
C LYS A 147 14.13 8.29 -13.51
N PRO A 148 14.46 9.41 -14.15
CA PRO A 148 15.73 10.11 -14.04
C PRO A 148 16.00 10.54 -12.61
N GLN A 149 17.26 10.61 -12.24
CA GLN A 149 17.64 11.01 -10.88
C GLN A 149 17.18 12.46 -10.64
N LYS A 150 16.12 12.62 -9.88
CA LYS A 150 15.68 13.94 -9.41
C LYS A 150 16.44 14.23 -8.12
N ALA A 151 16.91 15.46 -7.97
CA ALA A 151 17.46 15.98 -6.71
C ALA A 151 16.35 16.23 -5.66
N ILE A 152 15.39 15.33 -5.57
CA ILE A 152 14.34 15.35 -4.55
C ILE A 152 14.85 14.46 -3.43
N GLY A 153 15.14 15.09 -2.33
CA GLY A 153 15.70 14.60 -1.08
C GLY A 153 15.70 13.10 -0.82
N ASP A 154 16.74 12.63 -0.20
CA ASP A 154 17.03 11.24 0.20
C ASP A 154 16.02 10.65 1.21
N ASN A 155 14.79 11.13 1.24
CA ASN A 155 13.80 10.82 2.26
C ASN A 155 13.36 9.35 2.28
N LEU A 156 13.64 8.58 1.22
CA LEU A 156 13.30 7.16 1.15
C LEU A 156 14.50 6.23 1.34
N ASN A 157 15.71 6.81 1.48
CA ASN A 157 16.92 6.07 1.86
C ASN A 157 17.23 6.37 3.32
N TYR A 158 16.85 5.46 4.21
CA TYR A 158 17.04 5.61 5.63
C TYR A 158 17.24 4.27 6.34
N ARG A 159 17.84 4.32 7.53
CA ARG A 159 17.88 3.24 8.50
C ARG A 159 17.37 3.74 9.84
N PHE A 160 16.42 3.03 10.43
CA PHE A 160 15.98 3.20 11.80
C PHE A 160 16.31 1.96 12.61
N ASP A 161 17.03 2.15 13.69
CA ASP A 161 17.20 1.14 14.74
C ASP A 161 16.25 1.51 15.89
N TYR A 162 15.62 0.50 16.48
CA TYR A 162 14.58 0.66 17.50
C TYR A 162 15.09 0.14 18.84
N GLU A 163 14.88 0.89 19.90
CA GLU A 163 15.19 0.49 21.27
C GLU A 163 13.93 0.52 22.12
N TYR A 164 13.76 -0.47 22.97
CA TYR A 164 12.61 -0.61 23.85
C TYR A 164 13.02 -0.42 25.31
N ASP A 165 12.02 -0.11 26.17
CA ASP A 165 12.20 0.07 27.59
C ASP A 165 12.43 -1.30 28.26
N GLY A 166 13.46 -1.42 29.09
CA GLY A 166 13.78 -2.68 29.76
C GLY A 166 12.73 -3.12 30.80
N ASN A 167 11.86 -2.22 31.26
CA ASN A 167 10.78 -2.53 32.20
C ASN A 167 9.43 -2.76 31.52
N PHE A 168 9.28 -2.35 30.25
CA PHE A 168 8.04 -2.43 29.48
C PHE A 168 8.36 -2.94 28.08
N ALA A 169 8.22 -4.23 27.86
CA ALA A 169 8.72 -4.96 26.71
C ALA A 169 8.38 -4.38 25.33
N HIS A 170 7.22 -3.74 25.19
CA HIS A 170 6.77 -3.16 23.91
C HIS A 170 6.80 -1.62 23.89
N ARG A 171 7.34 -0.98 24.94
CA ARG A 171 7.38 0.48 25.01
C ARG A 171 8.62 0.99 24.28
N LEU A 172 8.41 1.61 23.14
CA LEU A 172 9.47 2.15 22.29
C LEU A 172 10.14 3.32 23.01
N LYS A 173 11.46 3.23 23.21
CA LYS A 173 12.28 4.28 23.79
C LYS A 173 12.91 5.18 22.73
N ARG A 174 13.35 4.56 21.61
CA ARG A 174 14.01 5.26 20.51
C ARG A 174 13.68 4.61 19.16
N ALA A 175 13.50 5.43 18.14
CA ALA A 175 13.43 5.03 16.74
C ALA A 175 14.35 5.93 15.91
N GLY A 176 15.46 5.40 15.41
CA GLY A 176 16.51 6.19 14.76
C GLY A 176 17.08 7.24 15.72
N GLU A 177 16.91 8.50 15.39
CA GLU A 177 17.37 9.64 16.22
C GLU A 177 16.27 10.22 17.13
N ARG A 178 15.05 9.68 17.08
CA ARG A 178 13.90 10.18 17.84
C ARG A 178 13.74 9.43 19.15
N TYR A 179 13.53 10.16 20.24
CA TYR A 179 13.34 9.63 21.59
C TYR A 179 11.91 9.90 22.07
N TYR A 180 11.32 8.94 22.76
CA TYR A 180 9.93 8.99 23.23
C TYR A 180 9.88 8.98 24.75
N LYS A 181 9.02 9.84 25.33
CA LYS A 181 8.68 9.83 26.75
C LYS A 181 7.19 9.56 26.92
N TYR A 182 6.85 8.91 28.01
CA TYR A 182 5.51 8.41 28.27
C TYR A 182 5.00 8.90 29.63
N ASP A 183 3.69 9.09 29.73
CA ASP A 183 3.01 9.27 31.02
C ASP A 183 2.83 7.92 31.75
N ALA A 184 2.21 7.97 32.95
CA ALA A 184 1.94 6.80 33.76
C ALA A 184 0.98 5.80 33.10
N ASN A 185 0.16 6.24 32.14
CA ASN A 185 -0.80 5.43 31.40
C ASN A 185 -0.22 4.82 30.11
N GLY A 186 1.04 5.17 29.78
CA GLY A 186 1.70 4.70 28.57
C GLY A 186 1.42 5.54 27.31
N ASN A 187 0.84 6.73 27.43
CA ASN A 187 0.68 7.65 26.30
C ASN A 187 1.98 8.40 26.03
N VAL A 188 2.33 8.59 24.76
CA VAL A 188 3.48 9.43 24.37
C VAL A 188 3.20 10.88 24.74
N VAL A 189 4.05 11.47 25.58
CA VAL A 189 3.93 12.88 26.01
C VAL A 189 5.01 13.77 25.41
N CYS A 190 6.07 13.18 24.85
CA CYS A 190 7.15 13.94 24.23
C CYS A 190 7.85 13.09 23.17
N GLU A 191 8.13 13.71 22.02
CA GLU A 191 9.07 13.26 20.99
C GLU A 191 10.20 14.29 20.89
N GLN A 192 11.45 13.86 20.92
CA GLN A 192 12.64 14.70 20.83
C GLN A 192 13.56 14.22 19.71
#